data_44dc712fbcd9b5b3d2a800463eb66051
#
_entry.id   44dc712fbcd9b5b3d2a800463eb66051
#
_cell.length_a   1.000
_cell.length_b   1.000
_cell.length_c   1.000
_cell.angle_alpha   90.00
_cell.angle_beta   90.00
_cell.angle_gamma   90.00
#
_symmetry.space_group_name_H-M   'P 1'
#
loop_
_entity.id
_entity.type
_entity.pdbx_description
1 polymer ?
#
loop_
_entity_poly.entity_id
_entity_poly.type
_entity_poly.pdbx_seq_one_letter_code
_entity_poly.pdbx_strand_id
1 'polypeptide(L)' 'MSPAMTYEEYLDEVTTLLTEKYQLSDAAAIKLVVKAQDLDFFIEHDDKEAMRTVDRAHQDAKTLYLASQKK' A
#
# COMPACT_ATOMS: atom_id res chain seq x y z
N MET A 1 -2.22 -11.64 -20.30
CA MET A 1 -2.00 -10.32 -19.68
C MET A 1 -2.88 -10.15 -18.46
N SER A 2 -2.29 -9.86 -17.34
CA SER A 2 -3.06 -9.67 -16.12
C SER A 2 -3.72 -8.30 -16.11
N PRO A 3 -4.99 -8.21 -15.75
CA PRO A 3 -5.61 -6.90 -15.56
C PRO A 3 -4.98 -6.19 -14.36
N ALA A 4 -5.09 -4.87 -14.35
CA ALA A 4 -4.65 -4.11 -13.21
C ALA A 4 -5.48 -4.50 -11.99
N MET A 5 -4.90 -4.40 -10.81
CA MET A 5 -5.63 -4.68 -9.58
C MET A 5 -6.74 -3.64 -9.37
N THR A 6 -7.81 -4.06 -8.72
CA THR A 6 -8.79 -3.08 -8.24
C THR A 6 -8.14 -2.29 -7.10
N TYR A 7 -8.77 -1.19 -6.73
CA TYR A 7 -8.27 -0.38 -5.62
C TYR A 7 -8.16 -1.20 -4.33
N GLU A 8 -9.18 -2.00 -4.03
CA GLU A 8 -9.17 -2.85 -2.84
C GLU A 8 -8.06 -3.89 -2.90
N GLU A 9 -7.89 -4.53 -4.07
CA GLU A 9 -6.82 -5.50 -4.25
C GLU A 9 -5.45 -4.85 -4.09
N TYR A 10 -5.31 -3.62 -4.57
CA TYR A 10 -4.06 -2.89 -4.43
C TYR A 10 -3.73 -2.62 -2.96
N LEU A 11 -4.72 -2.17 -2.19
CA LEU A 11 -4.52 -1.92 -0.76
C LEU A 11 -4.17 -3.22 -0.02
N ASP A 12 -4.82 -4.33 -0.40
CA ASP A 12 -4.50 -5.64 0.17
C ASP A 12 -3.06 -6.04 -0.13
N GLU A 13 -2.61 -5.78 -1.36
CA GLU A 13 -1.24 -6.11 -1.75
C GLU A 13 -0.23 -5.29 -0.94
N VAL A 14 -0.48 -4.00 -0.79
CA VAL A 14 0.40 -3.14 0.02
C VAL A 14 0.44 -3.64 1.47
N THR A 15 -0.73 -3.98 2.03
CA THR A 15 -0.81 -4.50 3.39
C THR A 15 -0.02 -5.81 3.53
N THR A 16 -0.19 -6.72 2.58
CA THR A 16 0.52 -8.00 2.56
C THR A 16 2.04 -7.79 2.50
N LEU A 17 2.49 -6.87 1.65
CA LEU A 17 3.91 -6.56 1.54
C LEU A 17 4.48 -6.00 2.84
N LEU A 18 3.71 -5.19 3.53
CA LEU A 18 4.14 -4.66 4.82
C LEU A 18 4.31 -5.78 5.85
N THR A 19 3.44 -6.77 5.84
CA THR A 19 3.56 -7.90 6.77
C THR A 19 4.68 -8.85 6.37
N GLU A 20 4.76 -9.21 5.09
CA GLU A 20 5.71 -10.24 4.63
C GLU A 20 7.11 -9.70 4.41
N LYS A 21 7.24 -8.53 3.82
CA LYS A 21 8.53 -7.98 3.45
C LYS A 21 9.17 -7.19 4.60
N TYR A 22 8.37 -6.49 5.37
CA TYR A 22 8.85 -5.64 6.47
C TYR A 22 8.51 -6.19 7.84
N GLN A 23 7.89 -7.37 7.90
CA GLN A 23 7.61 -8.10 9.14
C GLN A 23 6.76 -7.34 10.15
N LEU A 24 5.89 -6.47 9.64
CA LEU A 24 4.93 -5.80 10.51
C LEU A 24 3.81 -6.76 10.89
N SER A 25 3.20 -6.54 12.04
CA SER A 25 1.99 -7.28 12.39
C SER A 25 0.85 -6.85 11.47
N ASP A 26 -0.15 -7.73 11.32
CA ASP A 26 -1.33 -7.39 10.51
C ASP A 26 -1.96 -6.07 10.98
N ALA A 27 -2.09 -5.90 12.30
CA ALA A 27 -2.68 -4.70 12.85
C ALA A 27 -1.87 -3.45 12.49
N ALA A 28 -0.53 -3.54 12.57
CA ALA A 28 0.32 -2.41 12.24
C ALA A 28 0.26 -2.07 10.75
N ALA A 29 0.25 -3.08 9.90
CA ALA A 29 0.18 -2.89 8.46
C ALA A 29 -1.15 -2.25 8.06
N ILE A 30 -2.25 -2.75 8.61
CA ILE A 30 -3.58 -2.20 8.33
C ILE A 30 -3.65 -0.74 8.79
N LYS A 31 -3.10 -0.45 9.96
CA LYS A 31 -3.10 0.90 10.51
C LYS A 31 -2.36 1.88 9.60
N LEU A 32 -1.21 1.46 9.05
CA LEU A 32 -0.45 2.30 8.12
C LEU A 32 -1.24 2.59 6.85
N VAL A 33 -1.88 1.57 6.30
CA VAL A 33 -2.65 1.73 5.07
C VAL A 33 -3.86 2.64 5.31
N VAL A 34 -4.57 2.44 6.42
CA VAL A 34 -5.73 3.28 6.76
C VAL A 34 -5.28 4.74 6.96
N LYS A 35 -4.18 4.94 7.65
CA LYS A 35 -3.66 6.29 7.86
C LYS A 35 -3.29 6.96 6.54
N ALA A 36 -2.67 6.19 5.63
CA ALA A 36 -2.31 6.71 4.31
C ALA A 36 -3.55 7.11 3.52
N GLN A 37 -4.64 6.32 3.61
CA GLN A 37 -5.89 6.68 2.96
C GLN A 37 -6.45 7.99 3.52
N ASP A 38 -6.37 8.18 4.83
CA ASP A 38 -6.85 9.40 5.48
C ASP A 38 -6.06 10.63 5.03
N LEU A 39 -4.81 10.43 4.64
CA LEU A 39 -3.95 11.51 4.14
C LEU A 39 -3.97 11.64 2.62
N ASP A 40 -4.93 10.99 1.98
CA ASP A 40 -5.12 11.01 0.52
C ASP A 40 -3.92 10.45 -0.26
N PHE A 41 -3.09 9.65 0.38
CA PHE A 41 -1.91 9.06 -0.26
C PHE A 41 -2.27 8.22 -1.47
N PHE A 42 -3.41 7.51 -1.40
CA PHE A 42 -3.84 6.60 -2.46
C PHE A 42 -4.90 7.18 -3.39
N ILE A 43 -5.19 8.48 -3.30
CA ILE A 43 -6.29 9.04 -4.07
C ILE A 43 -6.10 8.89 -5.58
N GLU A 44 -4.88 9.07 -6.08
CA GLU A 44 -4.61 8.89 -7.50
C GLU A 44 -4.72 7.44 -7.93
N HIS A 45 -4.49 6.51 -7.01
CA HIS A 45 -4.57 5.08 -7.29
C HIS A 45 -5.99 4.64 -7.57
N ASP A 46 -6.98 5.34 -7.02
CA ASP A 46 -8.38 5.04 -7.26
C ASP A 46 -8.78 5.47 -8.69
N ASP A 47 -8.24 6.59 -9.17
CA ASP A 47 -8.56 7.14 -10.48
C ASP A 47 -7.75 6.52 -11.62
N LYS A 48 -6.52 6.13 -11.34
CA LYS A 48 -5.59 5.69 -12.39
C LYS A 48 -5.19 4.24 -12.20
N GLU A 49 -5.69 3.40 -13.07
CA GLU A 49 -5.38 1.97 -13.08
C GLU A 49 -3.89 1.70 -13.14
N ALA A 50 -3.15 2.51 -13.90
CA ALA A 50 -1.72 2.34 -14.06
C ALA A 50 -0.95 2.47 -12.75
N MET A 51 -1.55 3.10 -11.74
CA MET A 51 -0.94 3.23 -10.41
C MET A 51 -1.14 1.98 -9.56
N ARG A 52 -2.00 1.06 -9.98
CA ARG A 52 -2.32 -0.15 -9.22
C ARG A 52 -1.59 -1.36 -9.78
N THR A 53 -0.26 -1.29 -9.80
CA THR A 53 0.59 -2.39 -10.26
C THR A 53 1.38 -2.96 -9.09
N VAL A 54 1.90 -4.18 -9.26
CA VAL A 54 2.72 -4.82 -8.23
C VAL A 54 3.96 -3.99 -7.92
N ASP A 55 4.61 -3.43 -8.94
CA ASP A 55 5.79 -2.59 -8.73
C ASP A 55 5.47 -1.36 -7.89
N ARG A 56 4.33 -0.72 -8.18
CA ARG A 56 3.89 0.43 -7.39
C ARG A 56 3.55 0.02 -5.96
N ALA A 57 2.96 -1.16 -5.79
CA ALA A 57 2.63 -1.66 -4.46
C ALA A 57 3.89 -1.83 -3.63
N HIS A 58 4.97 -2.35 -4.21
CA HIS A 58 6.25 -2.48 -3.52
C HIS A 58 6.81 -1.11 -3.12
N GLN A 59 6.74 -0.14 -4.02
CA GLN A 59 7.22 1.21 -3.74
C GLN A 59 6.42 1.87 -2.62
N ASP A 60 5.10 1.71 -2.67
CA ASP A 60 4.22 2.31 -1.68
C ASP A 60 4.39 1.67 -0.31
N ALA A 61 4.53 0.34 -0.27
CA ALA A 61 4.80 -0.35 1.00
C ALA A 61 6.10 0.15 1.62
N LYS A 62 7.13 0.31 0.81
CA LYS A 62 8.41 0.83 1.27
C LYS A 62 8.25 2.25 1.82
N THR A 63 7.54 3.09 1.08
CA THR A 63 7.32 4.49 1.48
C THR A 63 6.60 4.55 2.82
N LEU A 64 5.53 3.77 2.97
CA LEU A 64 4.77 3.75 4.22
C LEU A 64 5.60 3.21 5.38
N TYR A 65 6.36 2.15 5.13
CA TYR A 65 7.22 1.58 6.16
C TYR A 65 8.26 2.60 6.64
N LEU A 66 8.96 3.25 5.70
CA LEU A 66 9.98 4.24 6.05
C LEU A 66 9.36 5.42 6.79
N ALA A 67 8.18 5.85 6.38
CA ALA A 67 7.48 6.94 7.07
C ALA A 67 7.14 6.56 8.51
N SER A 68 6.80 5.28 8.75
CA SER A 68 6.45 4.81 10.09
C SER A 68 7.67 4.75 11.02
N GLN A 69 8.88 4.69 10.45
CA GLN A 69 10.11 4.65 11.22
C GLN A 69 10.62 6.04 11.62
N LYS A 70 10.07 7.08 11.04
CA LYS A 70 10.42 8.46 11.38
C LYS A 70 9.63 8.93 12.58
N LYS A 71 10.26 9.67 13.42
CA LYS A 71 9.59 10.27 14.58
C LYS A 71 9.62 11.78 14.49
#